data_068d1105500b913b72ed8e8380d5900f
#
_entry.id   068d1105500b913b72ed8e8380d5900f
#
_cell.length_a   1.000
_cell.length_b   1.000
_cell.length_c   1.000
_cell.angle_alpha   90.00
_cell.angle_beta   90.00
_cell.angle_gamma   90.00
#
_symmetry.space_group_name_H-M   'P 1'
#
loop_
_entity.id
_entity.type
_entity.pdbx_description
1 polymer ?
#
loop_
_entity_poly.entity_id
_entity_poly.type
_entity_poly.pdbx_seq_one_letter_code
_entity_poly.pdbx_strand_id
1 'polypeptide(L)'
;MRSFILKTCAFFKESQVETANVQRQLLRHTLATMAYRSAKSVRDAPESFGSFSSGDKGRTPAQILAHMGDLMDWGLSIAKGAQAWHDSTPLPWSQEVERYFAAVKAFDDYLAGDGPLAASPEKLFQGPIADALNHTGQINMLRRMAGCPVRSENYYRADISAGCVGADQSKPGREF
;
A
#
# COMPACT_ATOMS: atom_id res chain seq x y z
N MET A 1 45.27 5.81 20.28
CA MET A 1 44.24 6.79 19.91
C MET A 1 43.53 6.50 18.55
N ARG A 2 44.23 6.19 17.47
CA ARG A 2 43.63 5.85 16.16
C ARG A 2 42.70 4.60 16.15
N SER A 3 43.00 3.56 16.94
CA SER A 3 42.22 2.32 16.98
C SER A 3 40.85 2.48 17.67
N PHE A 4 40.71 3.42 18.61
CA PHE A 4 39.45 3.67 19.32
C PHE A 4 38.46 4.43 18.46
N ILE A 5 38.93 5.40 17.64
CA ILE A 5 38.12 6.21 16.75
C ILE A 5 37.51 5.33 15.62
N LEU A 6 38.29 4.38 15.07
CA LEU A 6 37.85 3.47 14.03
C LEU A 6 36.75 2.52 14.51
N LYS A 7 36.84 1.99 15.73
CA LYS A 7 35.80 1.12 16.33
C LYS A 7 34.51 1.87 16.61
N THR A 8 34.59 3.12 17.09
CA THR A 8 33.41 3.96 17.36
C THR A 8 32.67 4.32 16.05
N CYS A 9 33.41 4.61 14.97
CA CYS A 9 32.84 4.95 13.67
C CYS A 9 32.16 3.73 13.01
N ALA A 10 32.73 2.52 13.13
CA ALA A 10 32.14 1.28 12.64
C ALA A 10 30.84 0.96 13.39
N PHE A 11 30.84 1.06 14.72
CA PHE A 11 29.65 0.82 15.56
C PHE A 11 28.50 1.79 15.23
N PHE A 12 28.82 3.07 15.00
CA PHE A 12 27.81 4.08 14.62
C PHE A 12 27.21 3.77 13.24
N LYS A 13 28.01 3.29 12.30
CA LYS A 13 27.57 2.93 10.95
C LYS A 13 26.68 1.68 10.93
N GLU A 14 27.03 0.66 11.72
CA GLU A 14 26.21 -0.55 11.91
C GLU A 14 24.84 -0.21 12.53
N SER A 15 24.80 0.62 13.56
CA SER A 15 23.55 1.06 14.21
C SER A 15 22.64 1.85 13.26
N GLN A 16 23.17 2.67 12.37
CA GLN A 16 22.37 3.40 11.38
C GLN A 16 21.81 2.47 10.28
N VAL A 17 22.59 1.49 9.84
CA VAL A 17 22.13 0.48 8.86
C VAL A 17 21.02 -0.38 9.46
N GLU A 18 21.16 -0.81 10.70
CA GLU A 18 20.14 -1.59 11.41
C GLU A 18 18.83 -0.79 11.55
N THR A 19 18.91 0.48 11.95
CA THR A 19 17.74 1.37 12.05
C THR A 19 17.05 1.54 10.71
N ALA A 20 17.80 1.76 9.63
CA ALA A 20 17.24 1.89 8.27
C ALA A 20 16.53 0.61 7.81
N ASN A 21 17.07 -0.56 8.15
CA ASN A 21 16.47 -1.85 7.85
C ASN A 21 15.15 -2.05 8.61
N VAL A 22 15.10 -1.71 9.90
CA VAL A 22 13.87 -1.78 10.70
C VAL A 22 12.77 -0.87 10.12
N GLN A 23 13.12 0.34 9.72
CA GLN A 23 12.18 1.28 9.11
C GLN A 23 11.64 0.77 7.76
N ARG A 24 12.51 0.19 6.91
CA ARG A 24 12.07 -0.45 5.66
C ARG A 24 11.13 -1.62 5.92
N GLN A 25 11.43 -2.47 6.88
CA GLN A 25 10.56 -3.60 7.24
C GLN A 25 9.20 -3.12 7.75
N LEU A 26 9.14 -2.03 8.53
CA LEU A 26 7.88 -1.43 8.95
C LEU A 26 7.08 -0.88 7.76
N LEU A 27 7.71 -0.17 6.82
CA LEU A 27 7.05 0.30 5.59
C LEU A 27 6.52 -0.88 4.76
N ARG A 28 7.28 -1.93 4.56
CA ARG A 28 6.85 -3.13 3.87
C ARG A 28 5.67 -3.81 4.57
N HIS A 29 5.68 -3.85 5.89
CA HIS A 29 4.55 -4.38 6.65
C HIS A 29 3.30 -3.48 6.52
N THR A 30 3.46 -2.15 6.43
CA THR A 30 2.32 -1.25 6.18
C THR A 30 1.75 -1.42 4.77
N LEU A 31 2.60 -1.64 3.74
CA LEU A 31 2.15 -1.99 2.39
C LEU A 31 1.41 -3.34 2.37
N ALA A 32 1.92 -4.36 3.05
CA ALA A 32 1.25 -5.64 3.17
C ALA A 32 -0.11 -5.52 3.90
N THR A 33 -0.19 -4.68 4.94
CA THR A 33 -1.44 -4.38 5.65
C THR A 33 -2.45 -3.70 4.73
N MET A 34 -2.00 -2.73 3.95
CA MET A 34 -2.84 -2.05 2.96
C MET A 34 -3.30 -3.03 1.87
N ALA A 35 -2.40 -3.84 1.31
CA ALA A 35 -2.72 -4.85 0.30
C ALA A 35 -3.74 -5.86 0.82
N TYR A 36 -3.57 -6.37 2.04
CA TYR A 36 -4.51 -7.29 2.68
C TYR A 36 -5.92 -6.70 2.77
N ARG A 37 -6.03 -5.47 3.26
CA ARG A 37 -7.32 -4.78 3.41
C ARG A 37 -7.95 -4.45 2.06
N SER A 38 -7.16 -4.00 1.10
CA SER A 38 -7.62 -3.69 -0.25
C SER A 38 -8.04 -4.96 -0.99
N ALA A 39 -7.29 -6.05 -0.89
CA ALA A 39 -7.66 -7.34 -1.47
C ALA A 39 -9.02 -7.82 -0.97
N LYS A 40 -9.28 -7.69 0.33
CA LYS A 40 -10.59 -8.00 0.90
C LYS A 40 -11.68 -7.08 0.33
N SER A 41 -11.38 -5.80 0.10
CA SER A 41 -12.33 -4.81 -0.41
C SER A 41 -12.71 -5.04 -1.87
N VAL A 42 -11.79 -5.58 -2.68
CA VAL A 42 -12.03 -5.82 -4.12
C VAL A 42 -12.48 -7.25 -4.44
N ARG A 43 -12.20 -8.20 -3.55
CA ARG A 43 -12.55 -9.62 -3.73
C ARG A 43 -14.06 -9.79 -3.95
N ASP A 44 -14.41 -10.62 -4.93
CA ASP A 44 -15.80 -10.96 -5.26
C ASP A 44 -16.69 -9.73 -5.57
N ALA A 45 -16.10 -8.58 -5.89
CA ALA A 45 -16.84 -7.45 -6.40
C ALA A 45 -17.21 -7.71 -7.87
N PRO A 46 -18.49 -7.57 -8.26
CA PRO A 46 -18.87 -7.74 -9.66
C PRO A 46 -18.23 -6.66 -10.53
N GLU A 47 -18.02 -6.94 -11.84
CA GLU A 47 -17.41 -5.98 -12.77
C GLU A 47 -18.19 -4.64 -12.81
N SER A 48 -19.51 -4.71 -12.70
CA SER A 48 -20.38 -3.53 -12.64
C SER A 48 -20.16 -2.64 -11.42
N PHE A 49 -19.52 -3.15 -10.37
CA PHE A 49 -19.18 -2.36 -9.19
C PHE A 49 -18.22 -1.22 -9.52
N GLY A 50 -17.29 -1.43 -10.45
CA GLY A 50 -16.32 -0.42 -10.86
C GLY A 50 -16.95 0.91 -11.31
N SER A 51 -18.17 0.85 -11.89
CA SER A 51 -18.93 2.02 -12.35
C SER A 51 -20.04 2.47 -11.39
N PHE A 52 -20.14 1.86 -10.20
CA PHE A 52 -21.16 2.25 -9.22
C PHE A 52 -21.02 3.72 -8.83
N SER A 53 -22.13 4.47 -8.82
CA SER A 53 -22.17 5.87 -8.42
C SER A 53 -23.00 6.03 -7.15
N SER A 54 -22.45 6.72 -6.16
CA SER A 54 -23.17 7.11 -4.94
C SER A 54 -23.88 8.46 -5.05
N GLY A 55 -23.89 9.07 -6.26
CA GLY A 55 -24.48 10.37 -6.56
C GLY A 55 -23.60 11.18 -7.51
N ASP A 56 -24.10 12.34 -7.96
CA ASP A 56 -23.57 13.11 -9.09
C ASP A 56 -22.12 13.63 -8.93
N LYS A 57 -21.59 13.68 -7.72
CA LYS A 57 -20.24 14.24 -7.43
C LYS A 57 -19.28 13.24 -6.81
N GLY A 58 -19.70 11.99 -6.61
CA GLY A 58 -18.84 10.95 -6.02
C GLY A 58 -17.92 10.30 -7.05
N ARG A 59 -16.68 9.97 -6.65
CA ARG A 59 -15.83 9.09 -7.46
C ARG A 59 -16.43 7.68 -7.50
N THR A 60 -16.36 7.03 -8.65
CA THR A 60 -16.67 5.59 -8.77
C THR A 60 -15.58 4.73 -8.13
N PRO A 61 -15.86 3.46 -7.76
CA PRO A 61 -14.84 2.55 -7.27
C PRO A 61 -13.62 2.40 -8.18
N ALA A 62 -13.82 2.33 -9.51
CA ALA A 62 -12.72 2.28 -10.46
C ALA A 62 -11.86 3.56 -10.42
N GLN A 63 -12.47 4.74 -10.30
CA GLN A 63 -11.74 6.00 -10.16
C GLN A 63 -10.96 6.08 -8.83
N ILE A 64 -11.51 5.54 -7.75
CA ILE A 64 -10.81 5.48 -6.46
C ILE A 64 -9.63 4.53 -6.55
N LEU A 65 -9.83 3.35 -7.12
CA LEU A 65 -8.77 2.34 -7.24
C LEU A 65 -7.65 2.79 -8.18
N ALA A 66 -8.00 3.50 -9.29
CA ALA A 66 -7.05 4.14 -10.16
C ALA A 66 -6.15 5.12 -9.40
N HIS A 67 -6.75 6.00 -8.62
CA HIS A 67 -6.03 6.94 -7.78
C HIS A 67 -5.15 6.23 -6.72
N MET A 68 -5.62 5.13 -6.13
CA MET A 68 -4.79 4.33 -5.20
C MET A 68 -3.57 3.73 -5.89
N GLY A 69 -3.69 3.29 -7.14
CA GLY A 69 -2.56 2.85 -7.95
C GLY A 69 -1.57 3.98 -8.21
N ASP A 70 -2.08 5.17 -8.60
CA ASP A 70 -1.25 6.36 -8.82
C ASP A 70 -0.52 6.82 -7.54
N LEU A 71 -1.14 6.67 -6.35
CA LEU A 71 -0.48 6.90 -5.06
C LEU A 71 0.69 5.95 -4.82
N MET A 72 0.60 4.68 -5.22
CA MET A 72 1.70 3.72 -5.09
C MET A 72 2.86 4.04 -6.05
N ASP A 73 2.55 4.37 -7.29
CA ASP A 73 3.54 4.82 -8.27
C ASP A 73 4.22 6.11 -7.82
N TRP A 74 3.46 7.05 -7.28
CA TRP A 74 4.00 8.28 -6.70
C TRP A 74 4.90 7.99 -5.49
N GLY A 75 4.48 7.13 -4.57
CA GLY A 75 5.28 6.69 -3.42
C GLY A 75 6.61 6.08 -3.85
N LEU A 76 6.59 5.20 -4.85
CA LEU A 76 7.79 4.62 -5.45
C LEU A 76 8.70 5.68 -6.08
N SER A 77 8.13 6.64 -6.82
CA SER A 77 8.89 7.73 -7.45
C SER A 77 9.56 8.63 -6.41
N ILE A 78 8.87 8.94 -5.31
CA ILE A 78 9.43 9.68 -4.17
C ILE A 78 10.57 8.88 -3.51
N ALA A 79 10.36 7.59 -3.26
CA ALA A 79 11.37 6.73 -2.65
C ALA A 79 12.66 6.66 -3.48
N LYS A 80 12.54 6.72 -4.81
CA LYS A 80 13.65 6.77 -5.77
C LYS A 80 14.29 8.15 -5.94
N GLY A 81 13.71 9.21 -5.37
CA GLY A 81 14.18 10.58 -5.54
C GLY A 81 13.85 11.21 -6.90
N ALA A 82 12.91 10.64 -7.63
CA ALA A 82 12.44 11.10 -8.94
C ALA A 82 10.93 11.37 -8.89
N GLN A 83 10.50 12.19 -7.94
CA GLN A 83 9.09 12.47 -7.68
C GLN A 83 8.34 12.87 -8.96
N ALA A 84 7.34 12.06 -9.30
CA ALA A 84 6.46 12.26 -10.44
C ALA A 84 5.03 11.84 -10.07
N TRP A 85 4.07 12.73 -10.34
CA TRP A 85 2.65 12.44 -10.22
C TRP A 85 2.03 12.26 -11.61
N HIS A 86 1.06 11.36 -11.71
CA HIS A 86 0.19 11.23 -12.87
C HIS A 86 -1.24 10.93 -12.42
N ASP A 87 -2.21 11.24 -13.27
CA ASP A 87 -3.62 10.91 -13.07
C ASP A 87 -4.01 9.88 -14.15
N SER A 88 -4.18 8.64 -13.75
CA SER A 88 -4.56 7.57 -14.68
C SER A 88 -6.04 7.65 -15.05
N THR A 89 -6.34 7.41 -16.32
CA THR A 89 -7.72 7.12 -16.75
C THR A 89 -8.11 5.74 -16.20
N PRO A 90 -9.23 5.62 -15.47
CA PRO A 90 -9.65 4.35 -14.92
C PRO A 90 -9.88 3.28 -16.00
N LEU A 91 -9.38 2.09 -15.72
CA LEU A 91 -9.59 0.88 -16.53
C LEU A 91 -10.91 0.18 -16.12
N PRO A 92 -11.40 -0.82 -16.89
CA PRO A 92 -12.39 -1.77 -16.40
C PRO A 92 -11.98 -2.35 -15.04
N TRP A 93 -12.97 -2.65 -14.17
CA TRP A 93 -12.74 -2.96 -12.77
C TRP A 93 -11.66 -4.03 -12.52
N SER A 94 -11.77 -5.18 -13.20
CA SER A 94 -10.82 -6.28 -13.06
C SER A 94 -9.39 -5.87 -13.43
N GLN A 95 -9.23 -5.12 -14.53
CA GLN A 95 -7.93 -4.62 -14.98
C GLN A 95 -7.36 -3.57 -14.02
N GLU A 96 -8.21 -2.73 -13.42
CA GLU A 96 -7.81 -1.75 -12.44
C GLU A 96 -7.32 -2.41 -11.15
N VAL A 97 -7.95 -3.51 -10.72
CA VAL A 97 -7.48 -4.34 -9.61
C VAL A 97 -6.08 -4.88 -9.89
N GLU A 98 -5.83 -5.43 -11.08
CA GLU A 98 -4.52 -5.93 -11.48
C GLU A 98 -3.45 -4.82 -11.48
N ARG A 99 -3.78 -3.65 -12.05
CA ARG A 99 -2.88 -2.48 -12.10
C ARG A 99 -2.52 -2.00 -10.70
N TYR A 100 -3.49 -1.88 -9.82
CA TYR A 100 -3.28 -1.45 -8.44
C TYR A 100 -2.31 -2.37 -7.70
N PHE A 101 -2.53 -3.68 -7.74
CA PHE A 101 -1.64 -4.63 -7.04
C PHE A 101 -0.26 -4.71 -7.68
N ALA A 102 -0.14 -4.49 -8.98
CA ALA A 102 1.17 -4.37 -9.64
C ALA A 102 1.95 -3.15 -9.14
N ALA A 103 1.29 -1.99 -8.94
CA ALA A 103 1.90 -0.79 -8.39
C ALA A 103 2.33 -0.98 -6.91
N VAL A 104 1.48 -1.61 -6.08
CA VAL A 104 1.84 -1.97 -4.69
C VAL A 104 3.06 -2.87 -4.66
N LYS A 105 3.09 -3.90 -5.53
CA LYS A 105 4.21 -4.83 -5.63
C LYS A 105 5.50 -4.11 -6.04
N ALA A 106 5.45 -3.25 -7.03
CA ALA A 106 6.63 -2.51 -7.48
C ALA A 106 7.23 -1.63 -6.36
N PHE A 107 6.37 -1.03 -5.52
CA PHE A 107 6.82 -0.26 -4.37
C PHE A 107 7.42 -1.15 -3.27
N ASP A 108 6.80 -2.28 -2.94
CA ASP A 108 7.36 -3.24 -1.98
C ASP A 108 8.69 -3.84 -2.45
N ASP A 109 8.81 -4.22 -3.72
CA ASP A 109 10.04 -4.75 -4.31
C ASP A 109 11.20 -3.75 -4.18
N TYR A 110 10.94 -2.45 -4.40
CA TYR A 110 11.95 -1.41 -4.17
C TYR A 110 12.36 -1.31 -2.70
N LEU A 111 11.39 -1.35 -1.79
CA LEU A 111 11.65 -1.34 -0.35
C LEU A 111 12.35 -2.62 0.14
N ALA A 112 12.19 -3.74 -0.54
CA ALA A 112 12.88 -4.99 -0.25
C ALA A 112 14.37 -4.96 -0.62
N GLY A 113 14.75 -4.12 -1.57
CA GLY A 113 16.13 -3.97 -2.01
C GLY A 113 16.94 -3.03 -1.13
N ASP A 114 18.24 -2.90 -1.46
CA ASP A 114 19.22 -2.08 -0.73
C ASP A 114 19.36 -0.66 -1.31
N GLY A 115 18.54 -0.30 -2.30
CA GLY A 115 18.55 1.02 -2.94
C GLY A 115 18.31 2.14 -1.91
N PRO A 116 18.86 3.36 -2.09
CA PRO A 116 18.69 4.46 -1.14
C PRO A 116 17.21 4.89 -1.06
N LEU A 117 16.75 5.28 0.14
CA LEU A 117 15.49 5.99 0.28
C LEU A 117 15.74 7.49 0.20
N ALA A 118 15.22 8.13 -0.83
CA ALA A 118 15.36 9.57 -1.04
C ALA A 118 14.40 10.41 -0.17
N ALA A 119 13.44 9.76 0.50
CA ALA A 119 12.53 10.38 1.45
C ALA A 119 12.50 9.59 2.75
N SER A 120 12.14 10.27 3.86
CA SER A 120 12.01 9.58 5.15
C SER A 120 10.84 8.59 5.14
N PRO A 121 10.93 7.48 5.90
CA PRO A 121 9.86 6.51 6.03
C PRO A 121 8.52 7.13 6.46
N GLU A 122 8.56 8.13 7.32
CA GLU A 122 7.37 8.84 7.82
C GLU A 122 6.65 9.56 6.67
N LYS A 123 7.39 10.18 5.73
CA LYS A 123 6.82 10.85 4.55
C LYS A 123 6.18 9.86 3.59
N LEU A 124 6.81 8.71 3.38
CA LEU A 124 6.26 7.64 2.56
C LEU A 124 5.00 7.04 3.18
N PHE A 125 4.94 6.94 4.50
CA PHE A 125 3.75 6.49 5.21
C PHE A 125 2.64 7.54 5.18
N GLN A 126 2.91 8.79 5.66
CA GLN A 126 1.88 9.81 5.86
C GLN A 126 1.22 10.28 4.56
N GLY A 127 1.94 10.25 3.44
CA GLY A 127 1.43 10.60 2.11
C GLY A 127 0.78 9.39 1.43
N PRO A 128 1.49 8.72 0.51
CA PRO A 128 0.87 7.74 -0.39
C PRO A 128 0.20 6.56 0.34
N ILE A 129 0.82 6.01 1.39
CA ILE A 129 0.30 4.79 2.04
C ILE A 129 -0.95 5.11 2.88
N ALA A 130 -0.93 6.15 3.71
CA ALA A 130 -2.05 6.51 4.57
C ALA A 130 -3.26 6.98 3.75
N ASP A 131 -3.03 7.66 2.63
CA ASP A 131 -4.11 8.09 1.73
C ASP A 131 -4.76 6.87 1.04
N ALA A 132 -3.98 5.93 0.54
CA ALA A 132 -4.52 4.69 -0.02
C ALA A 132 -5.29 3.85 1.01
N LEU A 133 -4.86 3.80 2.28
CA LEU A 133 -5.61 3.16 3.37
C LEU A 133 -6.97 3.85 3.60
N ASN A 134 -7.01 5.18 3.55
CA ASN A 134 -8.26 5.93 3.65
C ASN A 134 -9.21 5.61 2.49
N HIS A 135 -8.69 5.53 1.27
CA HIS A 135 -9.46 5.16 0.08
C HIS A 135 -9.97 3.71 0.11
N THR A 136 -9.24 2.79 0.72
CA THR A 136 -9.74 1.42 0.99
C THR A 136 -11.06 1.45 1.80
N GLY A 137 -11.14 2.33 2.80
CA GLY A 137 -12.37 2.55 3.57
C GLY A 137 -13.52 3.09 2.72
N GLN A 138 -13.23 3.97 1.75
CA GLN A 138 -14.23 4.48 0.81
C GLN A 138 -14.78 3.37 -0.10
N ILE A 139 -13.91 2.51 -0.66
CA ILE A 139 -14.36 1.34 -1.44
C ILE A 139 -15.28 0.45 -0.60
N ASN A 140 -14.94 0.17 0.67
CA ASN A 140 -15.79 -0.63 1.56
C ASN A 140 -17.16 0.03 1.81
N MET A 141 -17.21 1.35 1.92
CA MET A 141 -18.48 2.07 2.04
C MET A 141 -19.31 1.93 0.77
N LEU A 142 -18.70 2.13 -0.41
CA LEU A 142 -19.37 1.99 -1.70
C LEU A 142 -19.88 0.54 -1.92
N ARG A 143 -19.14 -0.49 -1.46
CA ARG A 143 -19.60 -1.87 -1.47
C ARG A 143 -20.91 -2.07 -0.70
N ARG A 144 -21.04 -1.44 0.49
CA ARG A 144 -22.29 -1.47 1.27
C ARG A 144 -23.43 -0.79 0.53
N MET A 145 -23.16 0.39 -0.06
CA MET A 145 -24.16 1.15 -0.80
C MET A 145 -24.60 0.42 -2.08
N ALA A 146 -23.70 -0.31 -2.72
CA ALA A 146 -23.97 -1.14 -3.91
C ALA A 146 -24.64 -2.49 -3.58
N GLY A 147 -24.93 -2.80 -2.33
CA GLY A 147 -25.57 -4.06 -1.93
C GLY A 147 -24.66 -5.29 -1.91
N CYS A 148 -23.33 -5.10 -2.01
CA CYS A 148 -22.33 -6.18 -1.97
C CYS A 148 -21.29 -5.96 -0.84
N PRO A 149 -21.73 -5.93 0.43
CA PRO A 149 -20.88 -5.54 1.56
C PRO A 149 -19.75 -6.54 1.80
N VAL A 150 -18.62 -6.03 2.31
CA VAL A 150 -17.52 -6.83 2.84
C VAL A 150 -17.78 -7.13 4.32
N ARG A 151 -17.54 -8.36 4.75
CA ARG A 151 -17.64 -8.75 6.18
C ARG A 151 -16.58 -8.02 7.00
N SER A 152 -16.96 -7.56 8.18
CA SER A 152 -16.04 -6.96 9.14
C SER A 152 -15.04 -7.99 9.66
N GLU A 153 -13.83 -7.57 9.96
CA GLU A 153 -12.75 -8.45 10.44
C GLU A 153 -11.96 -7.81 11.56
N ASN A 154 -11.48 -8.63 12.47
CA ASN A 154 -10.48 -8.24 13.45
C ASN A 154 -9.07 -8.34 12.84
N TYR A 155 -8.62 -7.27 12.21
CA TYR A 155 -7.31 -7.21 11.55
C TYR A 155 -6.10 -7.38 12.48
N TYR A 156 -6.27 -7.24 13.79
CA TYR A 156 -5.22 -7.57 14.75
C TYR A 156 -4.87 -9.07 14.75
N ARG A 157 -5.84 -9.93 14.34
CA ARG A 157 -5.68 -11.37 14.25
C ARG A 157 -5.41 -11.88 12.83
N ALA A 158 -5.30 -10.95 11.87
CA ALA A 158 -4.99 -11.31 10.50
C ALA A 158 -3.52 -11.74 10.37
N ASP A 159 -3.27 -12.74 9.53
CA ASP A 159 -1.92 -13.15 9.17
C ASP A 159 -1.42 -12.28 8.00
N ILE A 160 -0.67 -11.24 8.34
CA ILE A 160 -0.14 -10.26 7.40
C ILE A 160 1.39 -10.27 7.48
N SER A 161 2.04 -10.56 6.37
CA SER A 161 3.49 -10.65 6.28
C SER A 161 4.05 -9.69 5.22
N ALA A 162 5.15 -9.02 5.52
CA ALA A 162 5.86 -8.17 4.55
C ALA A 162 6.22 -8.98 3.29
N GLY A 163 6.00 -8.41 2.11
CA GLY A 163 6.16 -9.07 0.83
C GLY A 163 4.88 -9.74 0.29
N CYS A 164 3.87 -10.00 1.14
CA CYS A 164 2.56 -10.49 0.70
C CYS A 164 1.66 -9.30 0.28
N VAL A 165 1.90 -8.76 -0.91
CA VAL A 165 1.30 -7.51 -1.39
C VAL A 165 0.41 -7.68 -2.63
N GLY A 166 0.13 -8.90 -3.07
CA GLY A 166 -0.77 -9.21 -4.19
C GLY A 166 -2.25 -9.27 -3.80
N ALA A 167 -3.10 -9.58 -4.79
CA ALA A 167 -4.54 -9.78 -4.57
C ALA A 167 -4.83 -11.07 -3.78
N ASP A 168 -3.97 -12.09 -3.92
CA ASP A 168 -4.08 -13.34 -3.17
C ASP A 168 -3.53 -13.14 -1.75
N GLN A 169 -4.43 -13.19 -0.78
CA GLN A 169 -4.14 -12.98 0.62
C GLN A 169 -4.58 -14.18 1.45
N SER A 170 -4.00 -14.33 2.64
CA SER A 170 -4.43 -15.33 3.61
C SER A 170 -5.93 -15.19 3.92
N LYS A 171 -6.54 -16.31 4.34
CA LYS A 171 -7.94 -16.28 4.78
C LYS A 171 -8.09 -15.40 6.02
N PRO A 172 -9.25 -14.71 6.18
CA PRO A 172 -9.52 -13.91 7.36
C PRO A 172 -9.36 -14.71 8.65
N GLY A 173 -8.60 -14.18 9.61
CA GLY A 173 -8.38 -14.85 10.89
C GLY A 173 -9.62 -14.87 11.78
N ARG A 174 -10.43 -13.79 11.73
CA ARG A 174 -11.71 -13.68 12.46
C ARG A 174 -12.62 -12.64 11.83
N GLU A 175 -13.71 -13.09 11.23
CA GLU A 175 -14.79 -12.23 10.72
C GLU A 175 -15.98 -12.16 11.69
N PHE A 176 -16.83 -11.12 11.50
CA PHE A 176 -18.05 -10.87 12.27
C PHE A 176 -19.26 -10.83 11.35
#